data_f7af5fb580e7783d91865d1ba5e91225
#
_entry.id   f7af5fb580e7783d91865d1ba5e91225
#
_cell.length_a   1.000
_cell.length_b   1.000
_cell.length_c   1.000
_cell.angle_alpha   90.00
_cell.angle_beta   90.00
_cell.angle_gamma   90.00
#
_symmetry.space_group_name_H-M   'P 1'
#
loop_
_entity.id
_entity.type
_entity.pdbx_description
1 polymer ?
#
loop_
_entity_poly.entity_id
_entity_poly.type
_entity_poly.pdbx_seq_one_letter_code
_entity_poly.pdbx_strand_id
1 'polypeptide(L)'
;MSARQEKLVEEANRRLVANMYERVLKPLDSSRVDEFFAREYVQHNPLAATGAKGLKDFLDWARARAPAAEHRVKRMFVDGDYVIAHVHVIINPGDAGNAVVDIFRIANGRIAEHWDVAQEVPAKSANGNGMF
;
A
#
# COMPACT_ATOMS: atom_id res chain seq x y z
N MET A 1 -10.23 0.39 -26.52
CA MET A 1 -9.83 -0.85 -25.82
C MET A 1 -11.03 -1.76 -25.63
N SER A 2 -10.91 -3.04 -25.92
CA SER A 2 -12.00 -4.01 -25.68
C SER A 2 -12.16 -4.32 -24.20
N ALA A 3 -13.32 -4.83 -23.81
CA ALA A 3 -13.57 -5.27 -22.43
C ALA A 3 -12.55 -6.31 -21.95
N ARG A 4 -12.13 -7.21 -22.86
CA ARG A 4 -11.11 -8.21 -22.55
C ARG A 4 -9.73 -7.56 -22.29
N GLN A 5 -9.36 -6.56 -23.08
CA GLN A 5 -8.11 -5.82 -22.90
C GLN A 5 -8.12 -5.02 -21.60
N GLU A 6 -9.24 -4.37 -21.28
CA GLU A 6 -9.41 -3.65 -20.01
C GLU A 6 -9.23 -4.58 -18.82
N LYS A 7 -9.83 -5.76 -18.88
CA LYS A 7 -9.71 -6.76 -17.81
C LYS A 7 -8.28 -7.25 -17.64
N LEU A 8 -7.54 -7.46 -18.74
CA LEU A 8 -6.14 -7.86 -18.68
C LEU A 8 -5.25 -6.76 -18.07
N VAL A 9 -5.53 -5.50 -18.38
CA VAL A 9 -4.84 -4.36 -17.77
C VAL A 9 -5.13 -4.29 -16.26
N GLU A 10 -6.38 -4.45 -15.87
CA GLU A 10 -6.76 -4.47 -14.46
C GLU A 10 -6.09 -5.60 -13.68
N GLU A 11 -6.01 -6.79 -14.26
CA GLU A 11 -5.30 -7.92 -13.64
C GLU A 11 -3.80 -7.66 -13.50
N ALA A 12 -3.18 -7.04 -14.51
CA ALA A 12 -1.78 -6.64 -14.44
C ALA A 12 -1.53 -5.59 -13.34
N ASN A 13 -2.42 -4.62 -13.21
CA ASN A 13 -2.36 -3.59 -12.19
C ASN A 13 -2.52 -4.20 -10.78
N ARG A 14 -3.46 -5.14 -10.61
CA ARG A 14 -3.64 -5.89 -9.36
C ARG A 14 -2.36 -6.62 -8.96
N ARG A 15 -1.78 -7.32 -9.93
CA ARG A 15 -0.55 -8.11 -9.70
C ARG A 15 0.63 -7.22 -9.33
N LEU A 16 0.77 -6.08 -9.98
CA LEU A 16 1.81 -5.10 -9.67
C LEU A 16 1.73 -4.67 -8.21
N VAL A 17 0.55 -4.27 -7.74
CA VAL A 17 0.34 -3.80 -6.38
C VAL A 17 0.49 -4.95 -5.36
N ALA A 18 -0.03 -6.13 -5.66
CA ALA A 18 0.13 -7.31 -4.79
C ALA A 18 1.62 -7.66 -4.60
N ASN A 19 2.39 -7.66 -5.69
CA ASN A 19 3.83 -7.90 -5.63
C ASN A 19 4.58 -6.80 -4.88
N MET A 20 4.14 -5.55 -5.02
CA MET A 20 4.70 -4.43 -4.28
C MET A 20 4.55 -4.62 -2.77
N TYR A 21 3.37 -5.02 -2.29
CA TYR A 21 3.19 -5.34 -0.88
C TYR A 21 4.15 -6.42 -0.40
N GLU A 22 4.28 -7.50 -1.18
CA GLU A 22 5.13 -8.63 -0.79
C GLU A 22 6.62 -8.29 -0.78
N ARG A 23 7.07 -7.47 -1.72
CA ARG A 23 8.51 -7.24 -1.94
C ARG A 23 9.02 -5.91 -1.40
N VAL A 24 8.15 -4.94 -1.17
CA VAL A 24 8.53 -3.60 -0.71
C VAL A 24 7.99 -3.30 0.68
N LEU A 25 6.67 -3.30 0.85
CA LEU A 25 6.06 -2.83 2.09
C LEU A 25 6.17 -3.84 3.23
N LYS A 26 5.86 -5.12 3.00
CA LYS A 26 5.96 -6.12 4.07
C LYS A 26 7.38 -6.26 4.61
N PRO A 27 8.42 -6.38 3.77
CA PRO A 27 9.80 -6.45 4.27
C PRO A 27 10.41 -5.08 4.59
N LEU A 28 9.71 -3.97 4.31
CA LEU A 28 10.26 -2.61 4.42
C LEU A 28 11.56 -2.48 3.63
N ASP A 29 11.56 -2.95 2.39
CA ASP A 29 12.75 -3.03 1.54
C ASP A 29 12.81 -1.88 0.54
N SER A 30 13.58 -0.84 0.90
CA SER A 30 13.77 0.34 0.05
C SER A 30 14.51 0.03 -1.25
N SER A 31 15.31 -1.03 -1.30
CA SER A 31 16.11 -1.37 -2.48
C SER A 31 15.25 -1.82 -3.67
N ARG A 32 13.98 -2.18 -3.45
CA ARG A 32 13.09 -2.68 -4.49
C ARG A 32 12.04 -1.66 -4.96
N VAL A 33 12.06 -0.47 -4.39
CA VAL A 33 11.08 0.58 -4.73
C VAL A 33 11.04 0.87 -6.23
N ASP A 34 12.18 0.97 -6.89
CA ASP A 34 12.26 1.32 -8.32
C ASP A 34 11.67 0.25 -9.25
N GLU A 35 11.48 -0.97 -8.77
CA GLU A 35 10.83 -2.02 -9.56
C GLU A 35 9.33 -1.79 -9.71
N PHE A 36 8.70 -1.05 -8.77
CA PHE A 36 7.25 -0.91 -8.68
C PHE A 36 6.76 0.53 -8.78
N PHE A 37 7.55 1.50 -8.36
CA PHE A 37 7.15 2.90 -8.29
C PHE A 37 7.83 3.72 -9.38
N ALA A 38 7.10 4.68 -9.93
CA ALA A 38 7.68 5.70 -10.80
C ALA A 38 8.64 6.57 -10.00
N ARG A 39 9.71 7.04 -10.63
CA ARG A 39 10.69 7.91 -9.98
C ARG A 39 10.06 9.14 -9.36
N GLU A 40 9.11 9.74 -10.06
CA GLU A 40 8.43 10.97 -9.66
C GLU A 40 7.03 10.68 -9.09
N TYR A 41 6.87 9.54 -8.42
CA TYR A 41 5.57 9.18 -7.88
C TYR A 41 5.08 10.22 -6.85
N VAL A 42 3.78 10.51 -6.90
CA VAL A 42 3.15 11.53 -6.07
C VAL A 42 2.61 10.89 -4.80
N GLN A 43 3.13 11.32 -3.65
CA GLN A 43 2.72 10.82 -2.34
C GLN A 43 1.77 11.79 -1.67
N HIS A 44 0.61 11.28 -1.22
CA HIS A 44 -0.35 12.09 -0.45
C HIS A 44 -0.38 11.72 1.04
N ASN A 45 0.32 10.67 1.47
CA ASN A 45 0.48 10.39 2.89
C ASN A 45 1.42 11.45 3.49
N PRO A 46 0.96 12.21 4.51
CA PRO A 46 1.75 13.32 5.03
C PRO A 46 3.01 12.91 5.80
N LEU A 47 3.19 11.63 6.08
CA LEU A 47 4.36 11.14 6.83
C LEU A 47 5.57 10.84 5.94
N ALA A 48 5.39 10.84 4.62
CA ALA A 48 6.47 10.56 3.67
C ALA A 48 6.60 11.67 2.64
N ALA A 49 7.81 12.02 2.27
CA ALA A 49 8.05 12.97 1.18
C ALA A 49 7.65 12.34 -0.16
N THR A 50 7.34 13.18 -1.14
CA THR A 50 6.96 12.73 -2.47
C THR A 50 8.14 12.14 -3.24
N GLY A 51 7.84 11.32 -4.26
CA GLY A 51 8.82 10.66 -5.13
C GLY A 51 9.35 9.35 -4.56
N ALA A 52 9.99 8.58 -5.42
CA ALA A 52 10.57 7.29 -5.04
C ALA A 52 11.63 7.45 -3.93
N LYS A 53 12.41 8.52 -3.98
CA LYS A 53 13.40 8.80 -2.92
C LYS A 53 12.72 9.01 -1.57
N GLY A 54 11.63 9.76 -1.52
CA GLY A 54 10.87 9.97 -0.29
C GLY A 54 10.36 8.68 0.31
N LEU A 55 9.87 7.76 -0.53
CA LEU A 55 9.42 6.44 -0.08
C LEU A 55 10.59 5.60 0.43
N LYS A 56 11.73 5.60 -0.26
CA LYS A 56 12.92 4.88 0.20
C LYS A 56 13.38 5.36 1.58
N ASP A 57 13.44 6.67 1.77
CA ASP A 57 13.83 7.26 3.06
C ASP A 57 12.85 6.88 4.16
N PHE A 58 11.55 6.90 3.87
CA PHE A 58 10.51 6.47 4.80
C PHE A 58 10.66 5.00 5.19
N LEU A 59 10.90 4.12 4.21
CA LEU A 59 11.06 2.68 4.46
C LEU A 59 12.30 2.39 5.31
N ASP A 60 13.41 3.07 5.04
CA ASP A 60 14.63 2.92 5.83
C ASP A 60 14.40 3.37 7.28
N TRP A 61 13.72 4.49 7.45
CA TRP A 61 13.33 4.99 8.76
C TRP A 61 12.42 4.02 9.51
N ALA A 62 11.39 3.50 8.85
CA ALA A 62 10.45 2.55 9.43
C ALA A 62 11.13 1.23 9.79
N ARG A 63 11.99 0.72 8.93
CA ARG A 63 12.74 -0.52 9.17
C ARG A 63 13.66 -0.43 10.38
N ALA A 64 14.27 0.73 10.59
CA ALA A 64 15.14 0.95 11.75
C ALA A 64 14.34 0.99 13.07
N ARG A 65 13.09 1.46 13.03
CA ARG A 65 12.26 1.66 14.23
C ARG A 65 11.29 0.52 14.51
N ALA A 66 10.75 -0.08 13.46
CA ALA A 66 9.69 -1.08 13.59
C ALA A 66 9.91 -2.23 12.59
N PRO A 67 11.04 -2.97 12.71
CA PRO A 67 11.35 -4.04 11.75
C PRO A 67 10.35 -5.19 11.76
N ALA A 68 9.56 -5.32 12.82
CA ALA A 68 8.53 -6.35 12.96
C ALA A 68 7.13 -5.85 12.56
N ALA A 69 7.02 -4.66 11.97
CA ALA A 69 5.75 -4.13 11.48
C ALA A 69 5.16 -5.05 10.42
N GLU A 70 3.83 -5.18 10.42
CA GLU A 70 3.11 -6.07 9.50
C GLU A 70 2.13 -5.27 8.65
N HIS A 71 2.04 -5.68 7.37
CA HIS A 71 1.01 -5.22 6.42
C HIS A 71 0.20 -6.45 6.01
N ARG A 72 -1.04 -6.54 6.46
CA ARG A 72 -1.95 -7.65 6.13
C ARG A 72 -3.01 -7.15 5.15
N VAL A 73 -2.83 -7.44 3.88
CA VAL A 73 -3.81 -7.08 2.84
C VAL A 73 -5.04 -7.97 3.00
N LYS A 74 -6.18 -7.37 3.32
CA LYS A 74 -7.43 -8.09 3.56
C LYS A 74 -8.25 -8.27 2.30
N ARG A 75 -8.29 -7.25 1.44
CA ARG A 75 -8.98 -7.28 0.16
C ARG A 75 -8.42 -6.22 -0.76
N MET A 76 -8.61 -6.44 -2.06
CA MET A 76 -8.09 -5.55 -3.08
C MET A 76 -9.12 -5.44 -4.20
N PHE A 77 -9.34 -4.22 -4.67
CA PHE A 77 -10.27 -3.91 -5.75
C PHE A 77 -9.53 -3.15 -6.83
N VAL A 78 -9.94 -3.34 -8.08
CA VAL A 78 -9.32 -2.65 -9.21
C VAL A 78 -10.42 -1.99 -10.04
N ASP A 79 -10.19 -0.75 -10.39
CA ASP A 79 -11.04 0.01 -11.30
C ASP A 79 -10.12 0.76 -12.27
N GLY A 80 -9.94 0.22 -13.47
CA GLY A 80 -9.06 0.81 -14.48
C GLY A 80 -7.62 0.92 -13.97
N ASP A 81 -7.11 2.14 -13.94
CA ASP A 81 -5.75 2.46 -13.51
C ASP A 81 -5.60 2.54 -11.98
N TYR A 82 -6.69 2.37 -11.23
CA TYR A 82 -6.67 2.48 -9.79
C TYR A 82 -6.75 1.09 -9.14
N VAL A 83 -5.91 0.89 -8.13
CA VAL A 83 -5.96 -0.30 -7.28
C VAL A 83 -6.17 0.17 -5.85
N ILE A 84 -7.19 -0.39 -5.19
CA ILE A 84 -7.56 -0.04 -3.83
C ILE A 84 -7.35 -1.26 -2.94
N ALA A 85 -6.62 -1.10 -1.85
CA ALA A 85 -6.36 -2.17 -0.89
C ALA A 85 -6.85 -1.79 0.49
N HIS A 86 -7.57 -2.70 1.13
CA HIS A 86 -7.95 -2.61 2.54
C HIS A 86 -6.95 -3.43 3.34
N VAL A 87 -6.21 -2.78 4.24
CA VAL A 87 -5.01 -3.34 4.87
C VAL A 87 -5.07 -3.18 6.38
N HIS A 88 -4.64 -4.21 7.09
CA HIS A 88 -4.39 -4.13 8.53
C HIS A 88 -2.89 -3.89 8.73
N VAL A 89 -2.54 -2.71 9.24
CA VAL A 89 -1.14 -2.34 9.53
C VAL A 89 -0.91 -2.42 11.03
N ILE A 90 0.04 -3.23 11.45
CA ILE A 90 0.43 -3.40 12.84
C ILE A 90 1.89 -2.98 12.97
N ILE A 91 2.14 -1.89 13.66
CA ILE A 91 3.51 -1.33 13.81
C ILE A 91 4.30 -2.16 14.82
N ASN A 92 3.73 -2.39 16.00
CA ASN A 92 4.38 -3.17 17.06
C ASN A 92 3.59 -4.46 17.29
N PRO A 93 4.26 -5.64 17.34
CA PRO A 93 3.57 -6.90 17.61
C PRO A 93 2.74 -6.82 18.90
N GLY A 94 1.51 -7.32 18.83
CA GLY A 94 0.56 -7.28 19.96
C GLY A 94 -0.35 -6.06 19.99
N ASP A 95 -0.07 -5.02 19.24
CA ASP A 95 -0.97 -3.87 19.10
C ASP A 95 -2.16 -4.21 18.22
N ALA A 96 -3.27 -3.53 18.42
CA ALA A 96 -4.47 -3.69 17.59
C ALA A 96 -4.25 -3.14 16.18
N GLY A 97 -3.37 -2.16 16.01
CA GLY A 97 -2.99 -1.60 14.73
C GLY A 97 -3.98 -0.62 14.14
N ASN A 98 -3.89 -0.43 12.84
CA ASN A 98 -4.70 0.50 12.07
C ASN A 98 -5.38 -0.20 10.91
N ALA A 99 -6.62 0.19 10.65
CA ALA A 99 -7.30 -0.12 9.40
C ALA A 99 -6.92 0.96 8.39
N VAL A 100 -6.34 0.55 7.26
CA VAL A 100 -5.83 1.47 6.25
C VAL A 100 -6.50 1.15 4.92
N VAL A 101 -6.89 2.20 4.20
CA VAL A 101 -7.28 2.07 2.79
C VAL A 101 -6.21 2.78 1.97
N ASP A 102 -5.48 2.00 1.18
CA ASP A 102 -4.50 2.49 0.22
C ASP A 102 -5.14 2.60 -1.15
N ILE A 103 -4.91 3.70 -1.84
CA ILE A 103 -5.34 3.93 -3.23
C ILE A 103 -4.08 4.19 -4.06
N PHE A 104 -3.89 3.39 -5.11
CA PHE A 104 -2.78 3.54 -6.03
C PHE A 104 -3.28 3.85 -7.42
N ARG A 105 -2.64 4.82 -8.09
CA ARG A 105 -2.83 5.04 -9.52
C ARG A 105 -1.63 4.50 -10.27
N ILE A 106 -1.91 3.69 -11.30
CA ILE A 106 -0.89 3.03 -12.10
C ILE A 106 -0.76 3.77 -13.44
N ALA A 107 0.47 4.02 -13.87
CA ALA A 107 0.77 4.57 -15.18
C ALA A 107 2.05 3.93 -15.72
N ASN A 108 2.01 3.49 -16.97
CA ASN A 108 3.15 2.88 -17.65
C ASN A 108 3.78 1.71 -16.86
N GLY A 109 2.95 0.89 -16.24
CA GLY A 109 3.39 -0.29 -15.49
C GLY A 109 4.08 0.02 -14.16
N ARG A 110 3.92 1.23 -13.64
CA ARG A 110 4.49 1.67 -12.35
C ARG A 110 3.43 2.36 -11.51
N ILE A 111 3.59 2.33 -10.21
CA ILE A 111 2.77 3.10 -9.29
C ILE A 111 3.19 4.57 -9.41
N ALA A 112 2.25 5.40 -9.86
CA ALA A 112 2.51 6.81 -10.15
C ALA A 112 1.99 7.76 -9.06
N GLU A 113 1.03 7.31 -8.26
CA GLU A 113 0.40 8.13 -7.24
C GLU A 113 -0.21 7.27 -6.15
N HIS A 114 -0.18 7.75 -4.91
CA HIS A 114 -0.69 7.03 -3.75
C HIS A 114 -1.42 7.95 -2.78
N TRP A 115 -2.57 7.51 -2.32
CA TRP A 115 -3.33 8.10 -1.22
C TRP A 115 -3.58 7.03 -0.17
N ASP A 116 -3.72 7.40 1.07
CA ASP A 116 -4.22 6.50 2.09
C ASP A 116 -5.04 7.23 3.16
N VAL A 117 -5.86 6.47 3.84
CA VAL A 117 -6.62 6.91 4.99
C VAL A 117 -6.47 5.83 6.05
N ALA A 118 -6.15 6.22 7.28
CA ALA A 118 -5.93 5.29 8.37
C ALA A 118 -6.84 5.60 9.55
N GLN A 119 -7.33 4.55 10.19
CA GLN A 119 -8.12 4.65 11.42
C GLN A 119 -7.59 3.64 12.42
N GLU A 120 -7.30 4.07 13.65
CA GLU A 120 -6.92 3.14 14.72
C GLU A 120 -8.02 2.13 14.99
N VAL A 121 -7.63 0.88 15.19
CA VAL A 121 -8.55 -0.16 15.65
C VAL A 121 -8.82 0.10 17.13
N PRO A 122 -10.07 0.41 17.52
CA PRO A 122 -10.36 0.76 18.91
C PRO A 122 -10.36 -0.46 19.83
N ALA A 123 -10.09 -0.24 21.10
CA ALA A 123 -10.17 -1.28 22.13
C ALA A 123 -11.61 -1.76 22.34
N LYS A 124 -12.59 -0.89 22.11
CA LYS A 124 -14.02 -1.19 22.22
C LYS A 124 -14.76 -0.73 20.98
N SER A 125 -15.68 -1.56 20.51
CA SER A 125 -16.51 -1.27 19.35
C SER A 125 -18.00 -1.36 19.74
N ALA A 126 -18.82 -0.56 19.07
CA ALA A 126 -20.27 -0.60 19.20
C ALA A 126 -20.89 -1.88 18.62
N ASN A 127 -20.15 -2.61 17.82
CA ASN A 127 -20.57 -3.89 17.22
C ASN A 127 -19.44 -4.91 17.28
N GLY A 128 -19.75 -6.18 17.03
CA GLY A 128 -18.80 -7.28 17.08
C GLY A 128 -18.21 -7.70 15.73
N ASN A 129 -18.35 -6.88 14.68
CA ASN A 129 -17.98 -7.28 13.32
C ASN A 129 -16.48 -7.09 13.01
N GLY A 130 -15.80 -6.28 13.80
CA GLY A 130 -14.43 -5.89 13.50
C GLY A 130 -14.35 -4.85 12.38
N MET A 131 -13.14 -4.48 11.99
CA MET A 131 -12.89 -3.47 10.94
C MET A 131 -12.40 -4.08 9.63
N PHE A 132 -12.33 -5.39 9.54
CA PHE A 132 -11.75 -6.06 8.37
C PHE A 132 -12.62 -7.15 7.78
#